data_21b09d0f1be9241f81bb0067a9f12ef3
#
_entry.id   21b09d0f1be9241f81bb0067a9f12ef3
#
_cell.length_a   1.000
_cell.length_b   1.000
_cell.length_c   1.000
_cell.angle_alpha   90.00
_cell.angle_beta   90.00
_cell.angle_gamma   90.00
#
_symmetry.space_group_name_H-M   'P 1'
#
loop_
_entity.id
_entity.type
_entity.pdbx_description
1 polymer ?
#
loop_
_entity_poly.entity_id
_entity_poly.type
_entity_poly.pdbx_seq_one_letter_code
_entity_poly.pdbx_strand_id
1 'polypeptide(L)'
;MFNWFDKLLVKIAKKILNRYAPKGEFIAYINEKEEKILKKLGGYGKPINETGIKSFISIKSVVKSAVSFVTKKIPFLQNPFVQLGITLFLSWILRPKVPELEDFGTNQFDDFERGLLVNKQSNDANIPVIYGERLTGGTRVFMETSGTDNTYLYMAIVLAEGEVNDITEIRVDDKAVTWASDLADNTAVEVGSGDSNFYKDGESLIRVEPHYGTDSQSASSLLSTLSSWGSNHKLSGLCYLAIRLKWNQDAFAGLPKIQAKIQGKKVVSYNASLVAQTAAYSTNPAWCLLDY
;
A
#
# COMPACT_ATOMS: atom_id res chain seq x y z
N MET A 1 -18.83 -46.63 10.16
CA MET A 1 -20.05 -45.80 9.96
C MET A 1 -20.29 -45.02 11.24
N PHE A 2 -19.96 -43.72 11.25
CA PHE A 2 -20.18 -42.85 12.45
C PHE A 2 -21.69 -42.69 12.65
N ASN A 3 -22.17 -43.07 13.86
CA ASN A 3 -23.56 -42.93 14.27
C ASN A 3 -23.92 -41.43 14.37
N TRP A 4 -25.18 -41.05 14.18
CA TRP A 4 -25.68 -39.67 14.28
C TRP A 4 -25.28 -39.00 15.62
N PHE A 5 -25.22 -39.79 16.69
CA PHE A 5 -24.83 -39.33 18.04
C PHE A 5 -23.35 -38.93 18.08
N ASP A 6 -22.44 -39.63 17.41
CA ASP A 6 -21.02 -39.28 17.34
C ASP A 6 -20.80 -37.97 16.58
N LYS A 7 -21.56 -37.73 15.51
CA LYS A 7 -21.53 -36.47 14.77
C LYS A 7 -22.01 -35.26 15.61
N LEU A 8 -23.02 -35.48 16.48
CA LEU A 8 -23.54 -34.45 17.37
C LEU A 8 -22.53 -34.13 18.49
N LEU A 9 -21.94 -35.15 19.12
CA LEU A 9 -20.90 -34.99 20.14
C LEU A 9 -19.67 -34.28 19.61
N VAL A 10 -19.20 -34.60 18.42
CA VAL A 10 -18.11 -33.93 17.73
C VAL A 10 -18.44 -32.46 17.48
N LYS A 11 -19.68 -32.15 17.09
CA LYS A 11 -20.12 -30.77 16.83
C LYS A 11 -20.18 -29.92 18.11
N ILE A 12 -20.62 -30.53 19.22
CA ILE A 12 -20.67 -29.89 20.54
C ILE A 12 -19.25 -29.68 21.08
N ALA A 13 -18.40 -30.71 21.03
CA ALA A 13 -17.01 -30.63 21.46
C ALA A 13 -16.24 -29.53 20.70
N LYS A 14 -16.40 -29.47 19.36
CA LYS A 14 -15.81 -28.42 18.51
C LYS A 14 -16.27 -27.02 18.92
N LYS A 15 -17.56 -26.84 19.24
CA LYS A 15 -18.11 -25.55 19.67
C LYS A 15 -17.57 -25.11 21.04
N ILE A 16 -17.38 -26.06 21.97
CA ILE A 16 -16.81 -25.77 23.31
C ILE A 16 -15.32 -25.43 23.18
N LEU A 17 -14.56 -26.24 22.46
CA LEU A 17 -13.12 -26.08 22.32
C LEU A 17 -12.73 -24.83 21.52
N ASN A 18 -13.54 -24.42 20.54
CA ASN A 18 -13.30 -23.17 19.81
C ASN A 18 -13.41 -21.90 20.70
N ARG A 19 -14.03 -21.97 21.87
CA ARG A 19 -14.03 -20.87 22.85
C ARG A 19 -12.66 -20.64 23.49
N TYR A 20 -11.82 -21.69 23.51
CA TYR A 20 -10.48 -21.65 24.09
C TYR A 20 -9.39 -21.55 23.01
N ALA A 21 -9.75 -21.49 21.74
CA ALA A 21 -8.81 -21.29 20.65
C ALA A 21 -8.32 -19.82 20.66
N PRO A 22 -7.03 -19.58 20.41
CA PRO A 22 -6.51 -18.21 20.23
C PRO A 22 -7.27 -17.46 19.14
N LYS A 23 -7.35 -16.12 19.24
CA LYS A 23 -8.02 -15.29 18.24
C LYS A 23 -7.45 -15.56 16.82
N GLY A 24 -8.34 -15.95 15.93
CA GLY A 24 -7.97 -16.27 14.53
C GLY A 24 -7.64 -17.73 14.27
N GLU A 25 -7.70 -18.60 15.26
CA GLU A 25 -7.56 -20.04 15.12
C GLU A 25 -8.89 -20.75 15.28
N PHE A 26 -9.02 -21.93 14.66
CA PHE A 26 -10.16 -22.81 14.84
C PHE A 26 -9.70 -24.25 14.99
N ILE A 27 -10.46 -25.04 15.73
CA ILE A 27 -10.16 -26.44 15.94
C ILE A 27 -10.75 -27.27 14.79
N ALA A 28 -9.89 -27.98 14.10
CA ALA A 28 -10.25 -28.90 13.03
C ALA A 28 -9.73 -30.32 13.32
N TYR A 29 -10.48 -31.33 12.91
CA TYR A 29 -9.97 -32.69 12.86
C TYR A 29 -9.04 -32.81 11.67
N ILE A 30 -7.81 -33.25 11.92
CA ILE A 30 -6.83 -33.58 10.90
C ILE A 30 -6.42 -35.05 11.08
N ASN A 31 -6.23 -35.75 9.98
CA ASN A 31 -5.69 -37.10 9.99
C ASN A 31 -4.15 -37.06 10.04
N GLU A 32 -3.52 -38.22 10.30
CA GLU A 32 -2.04 -38.31 10.40
C GLU A 32 -1.31 -37.86 9.11
N LYS A 33 -1.92 -38.05 7.94
CA LYS A 33 -1.34 -37.64 6.66
C LYS A 33 -1.35 -36.12 6.52
N GLU A 34 -2.47 -35.50 6.90
CA GLU A 34 -2.63 -34.04 6.92
C GLU A 34 -1.71 -33.40 7.97
N GLU A 35 -1.55 -34.00 9.15
CA GLU A 35 -0.59 -33.55 10.16
C GLU A 35 0.85 -33.55 9.62
N LYS A 36 1.25 -34.61 8.92
CA LYS A 36 2.58 -34.69 8.28
C LYS A 36 2.77 -33.63 7.20
N ILE A 37 1.73 -33.34 6.42
CA ILE A 37 1.77 -32.30 5.38
C ILE A 37 1.87 -30.91 6.03
N LEU A 38 1.06 -30.62 7.04
CA LEU A 38 1.11 -29.35 7.77
C LEU A 38 2.46 -29.09 8.42
N LYS A 39 3.08 -30.13 9.03
CA LYS A 39 4.44 -30.03 9.57
C LYS A 39 5.50 -29.80 8.48
N LYS A 40 5.39 -30.44 7.31
CA LYS A 40 6.28 -30.19 6.17
C LYS A 40 6.15 -28.78 5.61
N LEU A 41 4.96 -28.17 5.71
CA LEU A 41 4.70 -26.80 5.33
C LEU A 41 5.12 -25.77 6.39
N GLY A 42 5.80 -26.20 7.46
CA GLY A 42 6.34 -25.33 8.51
C GLY A 42 5.37 -25.11 9.68
N GLY A 43 4.31 -25.93 9.79
CA GLY A 43 3.41 -25.90 10.94
C GLY A 43 4.10 -26.36 12.21
N TYR A 44 3.86 -25.65 13.33
CA TYR A 44 4.51 -25.90 14.62
C TYR A 44 4.17 -27.29 15.19
N GLY A 45 2.91 -27.71 15.08
CA GLY A 45 2.44 -29.06 15.42
C GLY A 45 2.61 -29.50 16.87
N LYS A 46 2.82 -28.53 17.79
CA LYS A 46 2.94 -28.75 19.24
C LYS A 46 1.85 -27.99 19.98
N PRO A 47 1.46 -28.43 21.19
CA PRO A 47 0.55 -27.65 22.05
C PRO A 47 1.18 -26.29 22.39
N ILE A 48 0.40 -25.21 22.26
CA ILE A 48 0.83 -23.86 22.63
C ILE A 48 0.24 -23.43 23.96
N ASN A 49 -0.83 -24.09 24.40
CA ASN A 49 -1.55 -23.80 25.64
C ASN A 49 -1.76 -25.05 26.48
N GLU A 50 -2.26 -24.86 27.71
CA GLU A 50 -2.54 -25.92 28.69
C GLU A 50 -3.60 -26.96 28.23
N THR A 51 -4.32 -26.70 27.16
CA THR A 51 -5.35 -27.61 26.64
C THR A 51 -4.77 -28.84 25.93
N GLY A 52 -3.46 -28.90 25.69
CA GLY A 52 -2.79 -30.00 25.00
C GLY A 52 -3.13 -30.13 23.52
N ILE A 53 -3.95 -29.23 22.97
CA ILE A 53 -4.35 -29.24 21.55
C ILE A 53 -3.21 -28.70 20.72
N LYS A 54 -2.78 -29.48 19.70
CA LYS A 54 -1.71 -29.05 18.78
C LYS A 54 -2.19 -27.88 17.94
N SER A 55 -1.44 -26.79 17.93
CA SER A 55 -1.68 -25.64 17.06
C SER A 55 -0.82 -25.74 15.80
N PHE A 56 -1.45 -25.57 14.67
CA PHE A 56 -0.82 -25.48 13.35
C PHE A 56 -1.06 -24.07 12.87
N ILE A 57 -0.17 -23.23 13.16
CA ILE A 57 0.02 -21.81 12.77
C ILE A 57 -1.11 -21.18 11.92
N SER A 58 -1.42 -19.91 12.19
CA SER A 58 -2.44 -19.13 11.48
C SER A 58 -2.25 -19.18 9.96
N ILE A 59 -3.33 -19.06 9.20
CA ILE A 59 -3.34 -19.05 7.72
C ILE A 59 -2.26 -18.13 7.14
N LYS A 60 -1.95 -17.01 7.80
CA LYS A 60 -0.88 -16.07 7.38
C LYS A 60 0.51 -16.71 7.33
N SER A 61 0.84 -17.60 8.26
CA SER A 61 2.16 -18.24 8.30
C SER A 61 2.22 -19.45 7.36
N VAL A 62 1.11 -20.15 7.17
CA VAL A 62 1.00 -21.24 6.18
C VAL A 62 1.15 -20.68 4.76
N VAL A 63 0.49 -19.57 4.45
CA VAL A 63 0.62 -18.87 3.16
C VAL A 63 2.07 -18.40 2.96
N LYS A 64 2.69 -17.80 3.97
CA LYS A 64 4.09 -17.36 3.91
C LYS A 64 5.07 -18.52 3.67
N SER A 65 4.84 -19.67 4.32
CA SER A 65 5.65 -20.88 4.15
C SER A 65 5.39 -21.57 2.81
N ALA A 66 4.13 -21.60 2.34
CA ALA A 66 3.78 -22.17 1.04
C ALA A 66 4.38 -21.30 -0.10
N VAL A 67 4.27 -19.98 -0.01
CA VAL A 67 4.89 -19.05 -0.95
C VAL A 67 6.41 -19.24 -0.96
N SER A 68 7.08 -19.31 0.19
CA SER A 68 8.54 -19.52 0.27
C SER A 68 9.00 -20.88 -0.27
N PHE A 69 8.18 -21.91 -0.15
CA PHE A 69 8.50 -23.25 -0.69
C PHE A 69 8.37 -23.30 -2.22
N VAL A 70 7.33 -22.69 -2.75
CA VAL A 70 7.08 -22.61 -4.21
C VAL A 70 8.10 -21.69 -4.87
N THR A 71 8.45 -20.55 -4.25
CA THR A 71 9.42 -19.59 -4.79
C THR A 71 10.84 -20.14 -4.85
N LYS A 72 11.25 -21.02 -3.92
CA LYS A 72 12.57 -21.65 -3.95
C LYS A 72 12.79 -22.64 -5.10
N LYS A 73 11.73 -23.17 -5.70
CA LYS A 73 11.81 -24.16 -6.78
C LYS A 73 11.59 -23.58 -8.19
N ILE A 74 11.09 -22.38 -8.30
CA ILE A 74 10.79 -21.73 -9.59
C ILE A 74 11.46 -20.35 -9.58
N PRO A 75 12.57 -20.16 -10.33
CA PRO A 75 13.34 -18.90 -10.32
C PRO A 75 12.49 -17.65 -10.61
N PHE A 76 11.51 -17.76 -11.50
CA PHE A 76 10.52 -16.72 -11.82
C PHE A 76 9.77 -16.19 -10.59
N LEU A 77 9.45 -17.04 -9.60
CA LEU A 77 8.73 -16.66 -8.38
C LEU A 77 9.62 -16.02 -7.30
N GLN A 78 10.93 -15.91 -7.56
CA GLN A 78 11.87 -15.19 -6.67
C GLN A 78 11.79 -13.66 -6.84
N ASN A 79 11.18 -13.18 -7.94
CA ASN A 79 10.92 -11.77 -8.13
C ASN A 79 9.94 -11.26 -7.04
N PRO A 80 10.33 -10.31 -6.17
CA PRO A 80 9.46 -9.82 -5.08
C PRO A 80 8.18 -9.15 -5.57
N PHE A 81 8.14 -8.61 -6.78
CA PHE A 81 6.89 -8.08 -7.35
C PHE A 81 5.92 -9.21 -7.71
N VAL A 82 6.43 -10.37 -8.14
CA VAL A 82 5.61 -11.58 -8.33
C VAL A 82 5.08 -12.09 -6.99
N GLN A 83 5.93 -12.12 -5.96
CA GLN A 83 5.52 -12.49 -4.60
C GLN A 83 4.46 -11.52 -4.05
N LEU A 84 4.62 -10.22 -4.31
CA LEU A 84 3.65 -9.20 -3.96
C LEU A 84 2.33 -9.44 -4.70
N GLY A 85 2.36 -9.68 -6.01
CA GLY A 85 1.17 -10.00 -6.81
C GLY A 85 0.43 -11.23 -6.29
N ILE A 86 1.16 -12.30 -5.98
CA ILE A 86 0.59 -13.52 -5.38
C ILE A 86 0.02 -13.23 -3.99
N THR A 87 0.71 -12.44 -3.17
CA THR A 87 0.24 -12.08 -1.82
C THR A 87 -1.03 -11.24 -1.87
N LEU A 88 -1.12 -10.29 -2.80
CA LEU A 88 -2.32 -9.46 -3.01
C LEU A 88 -3.49 -10.29 -3.53
N PHE A 89 -3.25 -11.17 -4.50
CA PHE A 89 -4.26 -12.08 -5.03
C PHE A 89 -4.80 -13.02 -3.95
N LEU A 90 -3.91 -13.60 -3.14
CA LEU A 90 -4.30 -14.44 -2.01
C LEU A 90 -5.01 -13.64 -0.91
N SER A 91 -4.58 -12.41 -0.63
CA SER A 91 -5.27 -11.55 0.35
C SER A 91 -6.66 -11.14 -0.12
N TRP A 92 -6.88 -11.00 -1.43
CA TRP A 92 -8.19 -10.73 -2.01
C TRP A 92 -9.12 -11.95 -1.92
N ILE A 93 -8.62 -13.16 -2.22
CA ILE A 93 -9.40 -14.41 -2.12
C ILE A 93 -9.67 -14.80 -0.66
N LEU A 94 -8.68 -14.60 0.23
CA LEU A 94 -8.75 -15.01 1.63
C LEU A 94 -9.21 -13.89 2.57
N ARG A 95 -9.86 -12.82 2.07
CA ARG A 95 -10.34 -11.70 2.91
C ARG A 95 -11.09 -12.26 4.13
N PRO A 96 -10.54 -12.22 5.35
CA PRO A 96 -11.35 -12.37 6.53
C PRO A 96 -12.27 -11.15 6.59
N LYS A 97 -13.56 -11.34 6.88
CA LYS A 97 -14.42 -10.23 7.31
C LYS A 97 -13.71 -9.56 8.48
N VAL A 98 -13.33 -8.32 8.32
CA VAL A 98 -12.72 -7.50 9.39
C VAL A 98 -13.77 -7.42 10.51
N PRO A 99 -13.49 -7.91 11.74
CA PRO A 99 -14.35 -7.61 12.86
C PRO A 99 -14.28 -6.09 13.09
N GLU A 100 -15.41 -5.45 13.28
CA GLU A 100 -15.47 -4.06 13.75
C GLU A 100 -14.62 -3.97 15.03
N LEU A 101 -13.52 -3.22 14.95
CA LEU A 101 -12.68 -2.93 16.09
C LEU A 101 -13.44 -1.87 16.91
N GLU A 102 -13.87 -2.26 18.11
CA GLU A 102 -14.32 -1.31 19.12
C GLU A 102 -13.21 -0.28 19.38
N ASP A 103 -13.64 0.97 19.34
CA ASP A 103 -12.84 2.20 19.49
C ASP A 103 -12.09 2.20 20.83
N PHE A 104 -10.81 1.80 20.82
CA PHE A 104 -9.91 2.05 21.93
C PHE A 104 -9.28 3.42 21.72
N GLY A 105 -9.78 4.41 22.46
CA GLY A 105 -9.25 5.77 22.50
C GLY A 105 -7.74 5.80 22.79
N THR A 106 -6.97 5.87 21.73
CA THR A 106 -5.54 6.19 21.74
C THR A 106 -5.33 7.49 20.98
N ASN A 107 -4.49 8.34 21.55
CA ASN A 107 -4.12 9.69 21.12
C ASN A 107 -4.17 9.90 19.59
N GLN A 108 -5.29 10.44 19.12
CA GLN A 108 -5.58 10.64 17.69
C GLN A 108 -4.53 11.51 16.96
N PHE A 109 -3.75 12.30 17.68
CA PHE A 109 -2.76 13.19 17.08
C PHE A 109 -1.49 12.47 16.61
N ASP A 110 -0.95 11.53 17.39
CA ASP A 110 0.27 10.77 17.02
C ASP A 110 0.02 9.81 15.85
N ASP A 111 -1.19 9.21 15.78
CA ASP A 111 -1.57 8.33 14.67
C ASP A 111 -1.84 9.11 13.39
N PHE A 112 -2.33 10.34 13.49
CA PHE A 112 -2.54 11.20 12.33
C PHE A 112 -1.21 11.61 11.68
N GLU A 113 -0.21 12.03 12.48
CA GLU A 113 1.10 12.41 11.94
C GLU A 113 1.83 11.21 11.31
N ARG A 114 1.85 10.06 11.96
CA ARG A 114 2.44 8.82 11.41
C ARG A 114 1.69 8.34 10.18
N GLY A 115 0.36 8.44 10.18
CA GLY A 115 -0.47 8.04 9.06
C GLY A 115 -0.27 8.86 7.80
N LEU A 116 0.22 10.11 7.90
CA LEU A 116 0.54 10.95 6.74
C LEU A 116 1.89 10.59 6.09
N LEU A 117 2.81 9.96 6.82
CA LEU A 117 4.15 9.63 6.33
C LEU A 117 4.27 8.22 5.73
N VAL A 118 3.21 7.41 5.79
CA VAL A 118 3.20 6.02 5.30
C VAL A 118 2.16 5.88 4.19
N ASN A 119 2.50 5.12 3.14
CA ASN A 119 1.49 4.79 2.12
C ASN A 119 0.40 3.91 2.72
N LYS A 120 -0.81 4.41 2.76
CA LYS A 120 -1.99 3.66 3.18
C LYS A 120 -2.57 2.86 2.00
N GLN A 121 -3.18 1.75 2.29
CA GLN A 121 -4.02 1.00 1.36
C GLN A 121 -5.31 0.67 2.10
N SER A 122 -6.30 1.54 1.98
CA SER A 122 -7.60 1.40 2.60
C SER A 122 -8.66 1.98 1.68
N ASN A 123 -9.83 1.34 1.64
CA ASN A 123 -10.98 1.86 0.89
C ASN A 123 -11.63 3.07 1.61
N ASP A 124 -11.34 3.25 2.91
CA ASP A 124 -11.92 4.29 3.78
C ASP A 124 -10.87 5.32 4.20
N ALA A 125 -9.71 5.40 3.50
CA ALA A 125 -8.68 6.37 3.83
C ALA A 125 -9.14 7.78 3.47
N ASN A 126 -9.17 8.68 4.44
CA ASN A 126 -9.40 10.10 4.19
C ASN A 126 -8.24 10.68 3.38
N ILE A 127 -8.57 11.42 2.33
CA ILE A 127 -7.60 12.19 1.55
C ILE A 127 -7.47 13.57 2.23
N PRO A 128 -6.25 13.97 2.63
CA PRO A 128 -6.08 15.24 3.32
C PRO A 128 -6.11 16.43 2.36
N VAL A 129 -6.67 17.56 2.79
CA VAL A 129 -6.37 18.88 2.21
C VAL A 129 -5.09 19.39 2.87
N ILE A 130 -4.11 19.78 2.06
CA ILE A 130 -2.79 20.24 2.54
C ILE A 130 -2.64 21.73 2.29
N TYR A 131 -2.34 22.48 3.35
CA TYR A 131 -1.95 23.89 3.30
C TYR A 131 -0.48 24.05 3.68
N GLY A 132 0.18 25.07 3.10
CA GLY A 132 1.61 25.26 3.30
C GLY A 132 2.46 24.12 2.73
N GLU A 133 3.61 23.83 3.33
CA GLU A 133 4.51 22.78 2.86
C GLU A 133 4.48 21.57 3.79
N ARG A 134 4.31 20.36 3.23
CA ARG A 134 4.29 19.13 4.02
C ARG A 134 4.85 17.94 3.24
N LEU A 135 5.53 17.02 3.98
CA LEU A 135 5.88 15.70 3.50
C LEU A 135 4.71 14.74 3.78
N THR A 136 4.24 14.00 2.78
CA THR A 136 3.14 13.03 2.88
C THR A 136 3.43 11.75 2.11
N GLY A 137 2.92 10.60 2.61
CA GLY A 137 3.03 9.30 1.95
C GLY A 137 1.82 8.96 1.06
N GLY A 138 0.68 9.59 1.30
CA GLY A 138 -0.55 9.42 0.52
C GLY A 138 -1.22 8.04 0.61
N THR A 139 -2.30 7.90 -0.16
CA THR A 139 -3.09 6.68 -0.25
C THR A 139 -2.88 6.02 -1.60
N ARG A 140 -2.49 4.75 -1.59
CA ARG A 140 -2.33 3.94 -2.80
C ARG A 140 -3.69 3.47 -3.29
N VAL A 141 -4.12 3.97 -4.45
CA VAL A 141 -5.43 3.69 -5.03
C VAL A 141 -5.37 2.68 -6.18
N PHE A 142 -4.20 2.52 -6.78
CA PHE A 142 -3.98 1.59 -7.88
C PHE A 142 -2.61 0.93 -7.78
N MET A 143 -2.53 -0.36 -8.14
CA MET A 143 -1.27 -1.08 -8.23
C MET A 143 -1.43 -2.27 -9.17
N GLU A 144 -0.53 -2.39 -10.14
CA GLU A 144 -0.49 -3.47 -11.13
C GLU A 144 0.95 -3.77 -11.54
N THR A 145 1.24 -5.03 -11.85
CA THR A 145 2.53 -5.45 -12.40
C THR A 145 2.43 -5.70 -13.88
N SER A 146 3.51 -5.44 -14.63
CA SER A 146 3.56 -5.62 -16.08
C SER A 146 4.99 -5.96 -16.54
N GLY A 147 5.11 -6.29 -17.82
CA GLY A 147 6.38 -6.68 -18.45
C GLY A 147 6.66 -8.18 -18.33
N THR A 148 7.72 -8.64 -19.02
CA THR A 148 8.17 -10.04 -18.91
C THR A 148 8.57 -10.31 -17.47
N ASP A 149 8.08 -11.40 -16.89
CA ASP A 149 8.32 -11.81 -15.51
C ASP A 149 7.93 -10.75 -14.46
N ASN A 150 6.91 -9.91 -14.78
CA ASN A 150 6.45 -8.82 -13.90
C ASN A 150 7.58 -7.87 -13.46
N THR A 151 8.45 -7.53 -14.39
CA THR A 151 9.62 -6.67 -14.16
C THR A 151 9.24 -5.27 -13.66
N TYR A 152 8.06 -4.78 -14.04
CA TYR A 152 7.60 -3.45 -13.69
C TYR A 152 6.42 -3.51 -12.71
N LEU A 153 6.44 -2.60 -11.73
CA LEU A 153 5.34 -2.30 -10.84
C LEU A 153 4.84 -0.89 -11.10
N TYR A 154 3.55 -0.77 -11.37
CA TYR A 154 2.87 0.50 -11.58
C TYR A 154 1.97 0.82 -10.39
N MET A 155 1.94 2.06 -9.97
CA MET A 155 1.13 2.53 -8.85
C MET A 155 0.56 3.91 -9.10
N ALA A 156 -0.64 4.19 -8.56
CA ALA A 156 -1.14 5.53 -8.34
C ALA A 156 -1.28 5.78 -6.82
N ILE A 157 -0.70 6.88 -6.36
CA ILE A 157 -0.70 7.28 -4.94
C ILE A 157 -1.30 8.68 -4.85
N VAL A 158 -2.51 8.77 -4.28
CA VAL A 158 -3.18 10.05 -4.03
C VAL A 158 -2.58 10.69 -2.79
N LEU A 159 -2.16 11.95 -2.92
CA LEU A 159 -1.41 12.69 -1.91
C LEU A 159 -2.29 13.72 -1.18
N ALA A 160 -3.14 14.44 -1.92
CA ALA A 160 -3.98 15.50 -1.37
C ALA A 160 -5.24 15.69 -2.20
N GLU A 161 -6.28 16.25 -1.58
CA GLU A 161 -7.46 16.75 -2.26
C GLU A 161 -7.24 18.20 -2.72
N GLY A 162 -7.72 18.51 -3.92
CA GLY A 162 -7.60 19.81 -4.56
C GLY A 162 -6.28 20.03 -5.31
N GLU A 163 -6.24 21.16 -6.03
CA GLU A 163 -5.06 21.57 -6.76
C GLU A 163 -3.97 22.06 -5.80
N VAL A 164 -2.79 21.45 -5.89
CA VAL A 164 -1.58 21.86 -5.15
C VAL A 164 -0.73 22.80 -5.99
N ASN A 165 0.14 23.58 -5.31
CA ASN A 165 1.05 24.49 -6.01
C ASN A 165 2.17 23.74 -6.71
N ASP A 166 2.82 22.81 -6.00
CA ASP A 166 3.99 22.10 -6.53
C ASP A 166 4.28 20.81 -5.72
N ILE A 167 5.02 19.89 -6.34
CA ILE A 167 5.65 18.72 -5.69
C ILE A 167 7.16 18.92 -5.80
N THR A 168 7.78 19.33 -4.70
CA THR A 168 9.18 19.79 -4.71
C THR A 168 10.19 18.66 -4.51
N GLU A 169 9.80 17.55 -3.87
CA GLU A 169 10.69 16.43 -3.57
C GLU A 169 9.89 15.13 -3.50
N ILE A 170 10.45 14.06 -4.01
CA ILE A 170 9.91 12.71 -3.82
C ILE A 170 10.98 11.85 -3.17
N ARG A 171 10.58 11.09 -2.15
CA ARG A 171 11.45 10.15 -1.42
C ARG A 171 10.96 8.73 -1.61
N VAL A 172 11.91 7.84 -1.74
CA VAL A 172 11.70 6.39 -1.81
C VAL A 172 12.52 5.74 -0.69
N ASP A 173 11.85 5.07 0.23
CA ASP A 173 12.45 4.51 1.46
C ASP A 173 13.31 5.54 2.21
N ASP A 174 12.71 6.73 2.45
CA ASP A 174 13.31 7.89 3.11
C ASP A 174 14.50 8.53 2.37
N LYS A 175 14.89 8.04 1.19
CA LYS A 175 15.93 8.62 0.35
C LYS A 175 15.33 9.58 -0.67
N ALA A 176 15.80 10.80 -0.71
CA ALA A 176 15.43 11.75 -1.74
C ALA A 176 15.91 11.25 -3.11
N VAL A 177 15.05 11.32 -4.11
CA VAL A 177 15.35 10.89 -5.49
C VAL A 177 15.86 12.08 -6.29
N THR A 178 16.96 11.90 -7.00
CA THR A 178 17.48 12.89 -7.94
C THR A 178 16.91 12.62 -9.33
N TRP A 179 16.09 13.51 -9.84
CA TRP A 179 15.44 13.39 -11.13
C TRP A 179 16.31 13.88 -12.28
N ALA A 180 16.08 13.38 -13.49
CA ALA A 180 16.79 13.80 -14.71
C ALA A 180 16.39 15.22 -15.17
N SER A 181 15.18 15.67 -14.78
CA SER A 181 14.66 17.02 -14.99
C SER A 181 13.76 17.41 -13.83
N ASP A 182 13.37 18.68 -13.78
CA ASP A 182 12.42 19.17 -12.76
C ASP A 182 11.09 18.40 -12.84
N LEU A 183 10.48 18.20 -11.68
CA LEU A 183 9.13 17.62 -11.60
C LEU A 183 8.14 18.67 -12.11
N ALA A 184 7.23 18.24 -12.97
CA ALA A 184 6.20 19.11 -13.54
C ALA A 184 4.88 18.38 -13.69
N ASP A 185 3.78 19.13 -13.59
CA ASP A 185 2.43 18.59 -13.72
C ASP A 185 2.24 17.85 -15.04
N ASN A 186 1.61 16.68 -14.99
CA ASN A 186 1.31 15.81 -16.14
C ASN A 186 2.55 15.44 -17.00
N THR A 187 3.75 15.49 -16.41
CA THR A 187 5.00 15.23 -17.14
C THR A 187 5.75 14.06 -16.51
N ALA A 188 5.98 13.00 -17.29
CA ALA A 188 6.70 11.84 -16.81
C ALA A 188 8.21 12.10 -16.78
N VAL A 189 8.84 11.89 -15.63
CA VAL A 189 10.28 12.10 -15.38
C VAL A 189 10.91 10.80 -14.87
N GLU A 190 12.13 10.54 -15.29
CA GLU A 190 12.94 9.40 -14.84
C GLU A 190 14.02 9.85 -13.86
N VAL A 191 14.53 8.90 -13.09
CA VAL A 191 15.67 9.15 -12.20
C VAL A 191 16.88 9.54 -13.01
N GLY A 192 17.57 10.59 -12.55
CA GLY A 192 18.80 11.08 -13.19
C GLY A 192 19.97 10.14 -12.98
N SER A 193 20.91 10.11 -13.92
CA SER A 193 22.12 9.29 -13.88
C SER A 193 23.04 9.56 -12.69
N GLY A 194 22.86 10.70 -12.03
CA GLY A 194 23.59 11.05 -10.77
C GLY A 194 23.04 10.40 -9.51
N ASP A 195 21.87 9.75 -9.56
CA ASP A 195 21.29 9.07 -8.42
C ASP A 195 21.87 7.67 -8.23
N SER A 196 22.76 7.51 -7.27
CA SER A 196 23.41 6.23 -6.99
C SER A 196 22.49 5.16 -6.36
N ASN A 197 21.30 5.53 -5.86
CA ASN A 197 20.37 4.60 -5.24
C ASN A 197 19.46 3.94 -6.27
N PHE A 198 18.93 4.74 -7.23
CA PHE A 198 17.85 4.33 -8.11
C PHE A 198 18.20 4.42 -9.62
N TYR A 199 19.45 4.75 -9.94
CA TYR A 199 20.01 4.60 -11.27
C TYR A 199 21.09 3.51 -11.25
N LYS A 200 20.83 2.37 -11.88
CA LYS A 200 21.68 1.18 -11.85
C LYS A 200 21.87 0.62 -13.25
N ASP A 201 23.05 0.11 -13.53
CA ASP A 201 23.38 -0.57 -14.78
C ASP A 201 23.07 0.27 -16.04
N GLY A 202 23.17 1.60 -15.93
CA GLY A 202 22.89 2.52 -17.02
C GLY A 202 21.40 2.82 -17.21
N GLU A 203 20.52 2.38 -16.29
CA GLU A 203 19.07 2.53 -16.39
C GLU A 203 18.44 3.18 -15.17
N SER A 204 17.36 3.92 -15.42
CA SER A 204 16.47 4.46 -14.38
C SER A 204 15.54 3.37 -13.87
N LEU A 205 15.53 3.16 -12.54
CA LEU A 205 14.66 2.20 -11.89
C LEU A 205 13.28 2.78 -11.55
N ILE A 206 13.14 4.10 -11.54
CA ILE A 206 11.90 4.78 -11.19
C ILE A 206 11.54 5.79 -12.26
N ARG A 207 10.29 5.78 -12.67
CA ARG A 207 9.67 6.82 -13.48
C ARG A 207 8.43 7.33 -12.76
N VAL A 208 8.27 8.64 -12.68
CA VAL A 208 7.15 9.29 -12.02
C VAL A 208 6.47 10.27 -12.97
N GLU A 209 5.17 10.40 -12.87
CA GLU A 209 4.37 11.43 -13.52
C GLU A 209 3.51 12.09 -12.43
N PRO A 210 3.90 13.31 -11.96
CA PRO A 210 3.13 14.08 -10.99
C PRO A 210 1.85 14.63 -11.62
N HIS A 211 0.77 14.63 -10.86
CA HIS A 211 -0.51 15.26 -11.21
C HIS A 211 -0.92 16.17 -10.06
N TYR A 212 -1.05 17.45 -10.33
CA TYR A 212 -1.20 18.48 -9.29
C TYR A 212 -2.64 18.65 -8.80
N GLY A 213 -3.60 17.91 -9.34
CA GLY A 213 -4.97 17.90 -8.83
C GLY A 213 -5.89 18.94 -9.48
N THR A 214 -5.61 19.37 -10.70
CA THR A 214 -6.51 20.27 -11.44
C THR A 214 -7.80 19.56 -11.83
N ASP A 215 -8.92 20.27 -11.90
CA ASP A 215 -10.22 19.70 -12.32
C ASP A 215 -10.17 19.20 -13.78
N SER A 216 -9.33 19.82 -14.61
CA SER A 216 -9.18 19.50 -16.03
C SER A 216 -8.04 18.53 -16.34
N GLN A 217 -7.39 17.94 -15.31
CA GLN A 217 -6.25 17.04 -15.55
C GLN A 217 -6.63 15.82 -16.40
N SER A 218 -5.66 15.35 -17.17
CA SER A 218 -5.80 14.16 -17.99
C SER A 218 -5.47 12.89 -17.19
N ALA A 219 -5.85 11.73 -17.73
CA ALA A 219 -5.38 10.47 -17.19
C ALA A 219 -3.87 10.35 -17.42
N SER A 220 -3.15 9.72 -16.45
CA SER A 220 -1.71 9.53 -16.56
C SER A 220 -1.31 8.78 -17.82
N SER A 221 -0.38 9.36 -18.58
CA SER A 221 0.21 8.74 -19.76
C SER A 221 1.03 7.50 -19.39
N LEU A 222 1.68 7.54 -18.22
CA LEU A 222 2.49 6.46 -17.69
C LEU A 222 1.64 5.22 -17.36
N LEU A 223 0.48 5.40 -16.69
CA LEU A 223 -0.41 4.31 -16.33
C LEU A 223 -1.29 3.85 -17.50
N SER A 224 -1.57 4.71 -18.46
CA SER A 224 -2.36 4.38 -19.66
C SER A 224 -1.65 3.36 -20.58
N THR A 225 -0.41 2.99 -20.27
CA THR A 225 0.26 1.84 -20.90
C THR A 225 -0.33 0.49 -20.48
N LEU A 226 -1.12 0.48 -19.39
CA LEU A 226 -1.83 -0.69 -18.86
C LEU A 226 -3.27 -0.69 -19.36
N SER A 227 -3.79 -1.87 -19.69
CA SER A 227 -5.19 -2.02 -20.15
C SER A 227 -6.24 -1.71 -19.08
N SER A 228 -5.86 -1.81 -17.81
CA SER A 228 -6.71 -1.52 -16.65
C SER A 228 -6.86 -0.02 -16.33
N TRP A 229 -5.99 0.84 -16.91
CA TRP A 229 -6.01 2.29 -16.70
C TRP A 229 -6.41 3.02 -17.98
N GLY A 230 -7.67 3.37 -18.11
CA GLY A 230 -8.20 4.06 -19.28
C GLY A 230 -8.27 5.59 -19.13
N SER A 231 -8.64 6.27 -20.21
CA SER A 231 -8.77 7.75 -20.28
C SER A 231 -9.74 8.37 -19.29
N ASN A 232 -10.63 7.57 -18.69
CA ASN A 232 -11.58 8.02 -17.67
C ASN A 232 -10.97 8.06 -16.26
N HIS A 233 -9.80 7.43 -16.02
CA HIS A 233 -9.12 7.43 -14.72
C HIS A 233 -8.27 8.69 -14.54
N LYS A 234 -8.93 9.86 -14.58
CA LYS A 234 -8.26 11.16 -14.49
C LYS A 234 -7.89 11.57 -13.07
N LEU A 235 -8.64 11.08 -12.07
CA LEU A 235 -8.57 11.52 -10.67
C LEU A 235 -8.66 13.04 -10.53
N SER A 236 -9.54 13.69 -11.31
CA SER A 236 -9.76 15.15 -11.31
C SER A 236 -9.98 15.66 -9.89
N GLY A 237 -9.38 16.80 -9.55
CA GLY A 237 -9.44 17.37 -8.21
C GLY A 237 -8.59 16.65 -7.17
N LEU A 238 -7.77 15.67 -7.55
CA LEU A 238 -6.88 14.94 -6.64
C LEU A 238 -5.43 15.05 -7.09
N CYS A 239 -4.57 15.55 -6.20
CA CYS A 239 -3.14 15.50 -6.41
C CYS A 239 -2.64 14.07 -6.20
N TYR A 240 -1.94 13.49 -7.20
CA TYR A 240 -1.42 12.14 -7.12
C TYR A 240 -0.10 11.96 -7.88
N LEU A 241 0.60 10.89 -7.56
CA LEU A 241 1.76 10.40 -8.30
C LEU A 241 1.38 9.13 -9.06
N ALA A 242 1.59 9.11 -10.36
CA ALA A 242 1.69 7.89 -11.13
C ALA A 242 3.15 7.45 -11.14
N ILE A 243 3.43 6.20 -10.79
CA ILE A 243 4.79 5.69 -10.57
C ILE A 243 4.96 4.35 -11.28
N ARG A 244 6.09 4.20 -11.97
CA ARG A 244 6.58 2.91 -12.47
C ARG A 244 7.90 2.59 -11.79
N LEU A 245 7.99 1.45 -11.15
CA LEU A 245 9.23 0.90 -10.60
C LEU A 245 9.71 -0.26 -11.47
N LYS A 246 10.99 -0.28 -11.85
CA LYS A 246 11.64 -1.45 -12.44
C LYS A 246 12.27 -2.25 -11.31
N TRP A 247 11.95 -3.54 -11.22
CA TRP A 247 12.52 -4.38 -10.19
C TRP A 247 14.05 -4.46 -10.31
N ASN A 248 14.72 -4.20 -9.19
CA ASN A 248 16.16 -4.42 -9.01
C ASN A 248 16.40 -4.82 -7.54
N GLN A 249 17.08 -5.94 -7.34
CA GLN A 249 17.29 -6.53 -6.01
C GLN A 249 18.18 -5.67 -5.11
N ASP A 250 19.11 -4.91 -5.69
CA ASP A 250 20.04 -4.07 -4.95
C ASP A 250 19.41 -2.73 -4.53
N ALA A 251 18.35 -2.33 -5.22
CA ALA A 251 17.64 -1.07 -4.94
C ALA A 251 16.41 -1.26 -4.05
N PHE A 252 15.69 -2.37 -4.19
CA PHE A 252 14.41 -2.60 -3.51
C PHE A 252 14.40 -3.90 -2.72
N ALA A 253 14.28 -3.81 -1.40
CA ALA A 253 14.07 -4.99 -0.54
C ALA A 253 12.63 -5.53 -0.58
N GLY A 254 11.69 -4.79 -1.18
CA GLY A 254 10.27 -5.12 -1.28
C GLY A 254 9.50 -3.95 -1.87
N LEU A 255 8.23 -3.79 -1.48
CA LEU A 255 7.43 -2.63 -1.87
C LEU A 255 7.95 -1.39 -1.13
N PRO A 256 8.51 -0.39 -1.85
CA PRO A 256 9.09 0.77 -1.19
C PRO A 256 8.01 1.71 -0.64
N LYS A 257 8.39 2.46 0.40
CA LYS A 257 7.63 3.58 0.92
C LYS A 257 7.88 4.80 0.04
N ILE A 258 6.82 5.37 -0.51
CA ILE A 258 6.88 6.56 -1.36
C ILE A 258 6.34 7.75 -0.56
N GLN A 259 7.08 8.85 -0.55
CA GLN A 259 6.68 10.09 0.09
C GLN A 259 6.92 11.25 -0.85
N ALA A 260 6.07 12.28 -0.79
CA ALA A 260 6.23 13.51 -1.55
C ALA A 260 6.17 14.72 -0.64
N LYS A 261 7.05 15.68 -0.87
CA LYS A 261 7.03 16.98 -0.26
C LYS A 261 6.22 17.92 -1.15
N ILE A 262 5.10 18.39 -0.63
CA ILE A 262 4.09 19.12 -1.39
C ILE A 262 4.02 20.55 -0.87
N GLN A 263 4.00 21.52 -1.79
CA GLN A 263 3.46 22.85 -1.56
C GLN A 263 1.96 22.79 -1.81
N GLY A 264 1.17 22.84 -0.74
CA GLY A 264 -0.25 22.53 -0.75
C GLY A 264 -1.12 23.51 -1.53
N LYS A 265 -2.39 23.55 -1.19
CA LYS A 265 -3.45 24.30 -1.88
C LYS A 265 -3.11 25.79 -2.00
N LYS A 266 -3.37 26.36 -3.17
CA LYS A 266 -3.34 27.80 -3.42
C LYS A 266 -4.54 28.44 -2.74
N VAL A 267 -4.31 29.54 -2.02
CA VAL A 267 -5.32 30.26 -1.25
C VAL A 267 -5.46 31.70 -1.72
N VAL A 268 -6.68 32.21 -1.62
CA VAL A 268 -6.96 33.63 -1.92
C VAL A 268 -6.52 34.49 -0.74
N SER A 269 -5.65 35.46 -0.98
CA SER A 269 -5.29 36.48 -0.01
C SER A 269 -6.03 37.79 -0.29
N TYR A 270 -6.05 38.68 0.69
CA TYR A 270 -6.66 40.01 0.54
C TYR A 270 -5.63 41.10 0.81
N ASN A 271 -5.67 42.15 -0.01
CA ASN A 271 -4.83 43.33 0.22
C ASN A 271 -5.37 44.21 1.34
N ALA A 272 -4.65 45.29 1.66
CA ALA A 272 -5.05 46.24 2.70
C ALA A 272 -6.40 46.91 2.47
N SER A 273 -6.90 46.93 1.22
CA SER A 273 -8.22 47.45 0.85
C SER A 273 -9.29 46.36 0.81
N LEU A 274 -9.03 45.15 1.36
CA LEU A 274 -9.90 43.98 1.37
C LEU A 274 -10.28 43.49 -0.02
N VAL A 275 -9.48 43.75 -1.04
CA VAL A 275 -9.67 43.23 -2.38
C VAL A 275 -8.99 41.87 -2.48
N ALA A 276 -9.76 40.87 -2.93
CA ALA A 276 -9.26 39.51 -3.18
C ALA A 276 -8.16 39.51 -4.25
N GLN A 277 -7.08 38.82 -3.97
CA GLN A 277 -5.97 38.58 -4.90
C GLN A 277 -6.14 37.25 -5.61
N THR A 278 -5.44 37.05 -6.70
CA THR A 278 -5.37 35.74 -7.36
C THR A 278 -4.86 34.67 -6.37
N ALA A 279 -5.49 33.50 -6.36
CA ALA A 279 -5.06 32.40 -5.52
C ALA A 279 -3.59 32.04 -5.77
N ALA A 280 -2.82 32.00 -4.70
CA ALA A 280 -1.38 31.73 -4.74
C ALA A 280 -0.97 30.83 -3.56
N TYR A 281 0.19 30.19 -3.70
CA TYR A 281 0.77 29.43 -2.59
C TYR A 281 1.06 30.36 -1.40
N SER A 282 0.66 29.93 -0.20
CA SER A 282 0.90 30.69 1.03
C SER A 282 1.13 29.75 2.21
N THR A 283 2.08 30.13 3.05
CA THR A 283 2.34 29.48 4.35
C THR A 283 1.71 30.26 5.50
N ASN A 284 0.99 31.36 5.21
CA ASN A 284 0.33 32.17 6.23
C ASN A 284 -0.91 31.44 6.75
N PRO A 285 -0.95 31.05 8.04
CA PRO A 285 -2.05 30.29 8.59
C PRO A 285 -3.39 31.05 8.57
N ALA A 286 -3.39 32.38 8.58
CA ALA A 286 -4.60 33.17 8.52
C ALA A 286 -5.33 33.02 7.16
N TRP A 287 -4.58 33.01 6.05
CA TRP A 287 -5.15 32.78 4.73
C TRP A 287 -5.60 31.34 4.52
N CYS A 288 -4.82 30.38 5.08
CA CYS A 288 -5.17 28.97 5.06
C CYS A 288 -6.48 28.69 5.83
N LEU A 289 -6.64 29.33 7.00
CA LEU A 289 -7.85 29.21 7.82
C LEU A 289 -9.07 29.87 7.14
N LEU A 290 -8.87 30.97 6.40
CA LEU A 290 -9.94 31.65 5.68
C LEU A 290 -10.45 30.84 4.48
N ASP A 291 -9.60 30.02 3.86
CA ASP A 291 -9.94 29.14 2.74
C ASP A 291 -10.63 27.84 3.21
N TYR A 292 -10.32 27.38 4.43
CA TYR A 292 -10.89 26.16 5.04
C TYR A 292 -12.34 26.38 5.46
#